data_7c90e27923d71c8059587aa156537291
#
_entry.id   7c90e27923d71c8059587aa156537291
#
_cell.length_a   1.000
_cell.length_b   1.000
_cell.length_c   1.000
_cell.angle_alpha   90.00
_cell.angle_beta   90.00
_cell.angle_gamma   90.00
#
_symmetry.space_group_name_H-M   'P 1'
#
loop_
_entity.id
_entity.type
_entity.pdbx_description
1 polymer ?
#
loop_
_entity_poly.entity_id
_entity_poly.type
_entity_poly.pdbx_seq_one_letter_code
_entity_poly.pdbx_strand_id
1 'polypeptide(L)'
;DTLERVRALCEANVDAIVIDTAHGHSKGVVDMLKLVKREFPNIDVVVGNIATAEAAKMLAGAGADAVKVGIGPGSICTTRIIAGVGVPQLNAIWDVSHALEGSGIPVIADGGIRYSGDIVKALAAGADSIMTGSLFAGVEESPGETIIYNGRKFKSYRGMGSIDAMQQGSK
;
A
#
# COMPACT_ATOMS: atom_id res chain seq x y z
N ASP A 1 -5.12 20.37 5.97
CA ASP A 1 -6.06 19.42 6.58
C ASP A 1 -6.31 18.25 5.63
N THR A 2 -6.39 17.02 6.16
CA THR A 2 -6.57 15.80 5.36
C THR A 2 -7.88 15.83 4.56
N LEU A 3 -8.97 16.29 5.15
CA LEU A 3 -10.26 16.39 4.46
C LEU A 3 -10.26 17.44 3.34
N GLU A 4 -9.59 18.54 3.51
CA GLU A 4 -9.43 19.55 2.43
C GLU A 4 -8.70 18.95 1.25
N ARG A 5 -7.64 18.15 1.52
CA ARG A 5 -6.93 17.44 0.47
C ARG A 5 -7.82 16.41 -0.24
N VAL A 6 -8.59 15.61 0.51
CA VAL A 6 -9.55 14.66 -0.09
C VAL A 6 -10.57 15.40 -0.95
N ARG A 7 -11.12 16.52 -0.47
CA ARG A 7 -12.07 17.33 -1.23
C ARG A 7 -11.46 17.83 -2.55
N ALA A 8 -10.27 18.40 -2.51
CA ALA A 8 -9.58 18.88 -3.70
C ALA A 8 -9.29 17.76 -4.70
N LEU A 9 -8.96 16.55 -4.22
CA LEU A 9 -8.78 15.38 -5.09
C LEU A 9 -10.11 14.93 -5.72
N CYS A 10 -11.20 14.90 -4.95
CA CYS A 10 -12.53 14.58 -5.48
C CYS A 10 -12.99 15.62 -6.52
N GLU A 11 -12.74 16.91 -6.29
CA GLU A 11 -13.01 17.97 -7.26
C GLU A 11 -12.19 17.82 -8.55
N ALA A 12 -10.99 17.22 -8.44
CA ALA A 12 -10.17 16.85 -9.59
C ALA A 12 -10.59 15.53 -10.27
N ASN A 13 -11.71 14.93 -9.85
CA ASN A 13 -12.29 13.70 -10.39
C ASN A 13 -11.36 12.48 -10.25
N VAL A 14 -10.77 12.27 -9.08
CA VAL A 14 -10.09 10.99 -8.80
C VAL A 14 -11.10 9.85 -8.68
N ASP A 15 -10.72 8.66 -9.10
CA ASP A 15 -11.56 7.47 -9.03
C ASP A 15 -11.51 6.82 -7.64
N ALA A 16 -10.39 6.90 -6.95
CA ALA A 16 -10.19 6.31 -5.63
C ALA A 16 -9.24 7.12 -4.74
N ILE A 17 -9.44 7.03 -3.43
CA ILE A 17 -8.55 7.57 -2.40
C ILE A 17 -7.86 6.41 -1.68
N VAL A 18 -6.56 6.57 -1.42
CA VAL A 18 -5.80 5.60 -0.62
C VAL A 18 -5.45 6.19 0.74
N ILE A 19 -5.91 5.55 1.81
CA ILE A 19 -5.45 5.82 3.18
C ILE A 19 -4.26 4.89 3.43
N ASP A 20 -3.06 5.40 3.18
CA ASP A 20 -1.80 4.65 3.23
C ASP A 20 -1.05 4.94 4.53
N THR A 21 -0.86 3.92 5.34
CA THR A 21 -0.20 4.02 6.65
C THR A 21 0.72 2.84 6.91
N ALA A 22 1.69 3.02 7.81
CA ALA A 22 2.56 1.94 8.27
C ALA A 22 1.81 0.89 9.11
N HIS A 23 0.64 1.25 9.67
CA HIS A 23 -0.19 0.37 10.49
C HIS A 23 -1.68 0.71 10.33
N GLY A 24 -2.33 0.06 9.37
CA GLY A 24 -3.76 0.28 9.06
C GLY A 24 -4.72 -0.20 10.15
N HIS A 25 -4.29 -1.14 11.00
CA HIS A 25 -5.08 -1.65 12.13
C HIS A 25 -5.00 -0.70 13.33
N SER A 26 -5.41 0.55 13.14
CA SER A 26 -5.40 1.57 14.19
C SER A 26 -6.68 2.38 14.23
N LYS A 27 -7.02 2.90 15.42
CA LYS A 27 -8.22 3.71 15.62
C LYS A 27 -8.26 4.94 14.69
N GLY A 28 -7.14 5.63 14.53
CA GLY A 28 -7.05 6.82 13.70
C GLY A 28 -7.33 6.54 12.22
N VAL A 29 -6.90 5.39 11.71
CA VAL A 29 -7.18 4.96 10.34
C VAL A 29 -8.67 4.64 10.15
N VAL A 30 -9.27 3.91 11.09
CA VAL A 30 -10.72 3.60 11.06
C VAL A 30 -11.56 4.86 11.14
N ASP A 31 -11.22 5.78 12.02
CA ASP A 31 -11.92 7.05 12.17
C ASP A 31 -11.84 7.89 10.89
N MET A 32 -10.64 7.94 10.25
CA MET A 32 -10.45 8.65 8.99
C MET A 32 -11.24 7.98 7.85
N LEU A 33 -11.22 6.66 7.74
CA LEU A 33 -12.01 5.92 6.75
C LEU A 33 -13.50 6.26 6.87
N LYS A 34 -14.05 6.14 8.07
CA LYS A 34 -15.46 6.47 8.33
C LYS A 34 -15.78 7.91 7.99
N LEU A 35 -14.87 8.83 8.30
CA LEU A 35 -15.03 10.24 8.01
C LEU A 35 -15.05 10.50 6.48
N VAL A 36 -14.11 9.92 5.73
CA VAL A 36 -14.05 10.05 4.28
C VAL A 36 -15.30 9.45 3.62
N LYS A 37 -15.71 8.25 4.01
CA LYS A 37 -16.91 7.58 3.45
C LYS A 37 -18.19 8.34 3.77
N ARG A 38 -18.27 9.02 4.90
CA ARG A 38 -19.42 9.87 5.25
C ARG A 38 -19.49 11.14 4.41
N GLU A 39 -18.36 11.83 4.24
CA GLU A 39 -18.30 13.11 3.51
C GLU A 39 -18.30 12.91 1.97
N PHE A 40 -17.76 11.78 1.50
CA PHE A 40 -17.60 11.45 0.08
C PHE A 40 -18.07 10.00 -0.19
N PRO A 41 -19.39 9.72 -0.10
CA PRO A 41 -19.92 8.36 -0.12
C PRO A 41 -19.72 7.63 -1.45
N ASN A 42 -19.49 8.36 -2.54
CA ASN A 42 -19.36 7.80 -3.90
C ASN A 42 -17.90 7.55 -4.30
N ILE A 43 -16.92 7.89 -3.45
CA ILE A 43 -15.50 7.63 -3.75
C ILE A 43 -15.08 6.27 -3.17
N ASP A 44 -14.35 5.50 -3.95
CA ASP A 44 -13.73 4.27 -3.46
C ASP A 44 -12.55 4.58 -2.54
N VAL A 45 -12.46 3.87 -1.42
CA VAL A 45 -11.40 4.08 -0.44
C VAL A 45 -10.63 2.78 -0.21
N VAL A 46 -9.37 2.78 -0.61
CA VAL A 46 -8.40 1.73 -0.32
C VAL A 46 -7.72 2.03 1.00
N VAL A 47 -7.61 1.05 1.89
CA VAL A 47 -6.99 1.24 3.20
C VAL A 47 -5.86 0.25 3.45
N GLY A 48 -4.74 0.72 3.96
CA GLY A 48 -3.60 -0.11 4.34
C GLY A 48 -2.53 0.63 5.17
N ASN A 49 -1.45 -0.05 5.54
CA ASN A 49 -1.26 -1.46 5.26
C ASN A 49 -1.67 -2.32 6.46
N ILE A 50 -2.13 -3.51 6.16
CA ILE A 50 -2.51 -4.52 7.15
C ILE A 50 -1.81 -5.85 6.87
N ALA A 51 -1.89 -6.78 7.81
CA ALA A 51 -1.31 -8.12 7.66
C ALA A 51 -2.13 -9.23 8.33
N THR A 52 -3.29 -8.93 8.90
CA THR A 52 -4.09 -9.90 9.68
C THR A 52 -5.55 -9.95 9.25
N ALA A 53 -6.18 -11.10 9.47
CA ALA A 53 -7.60 -11.33 9.22
C ALA A 53 -8.50 -10.36 10.03
N GLU A 54 -8.12 -10.08 11.28
CA GLU A 54 -8.86 -9.18 12.18
C GLU A 54 -8.88 -7.75 11.63
N ALA A 55 -7.72 -7.25 11.16
CA ALA A 55 -7.61 -5.95 10.55
C ALA A 55 -8.47 -5.85 9.28
N ALA A 56 -8.45 -6.89 8.44
CA ALA A 56 -9.26 -6.95 7.23
C ALA A 56 -10.76 -6.84 7.54
N LYS A 57 -11.25 -7.65 8.47
CA LYS A 57 -12.67 -7.64 8.89
C LYS A 57 -13.06 -6.30 9.50
N MET A 58 -12.19 -5.70 10.30
CA MET A 58 -12.43 -4.39 10.92
C MET A 58 -12.57 -3.28 9.86
N LEU A 59 -11.66 -3.24 8.88
CA LEU A 59 -11.69 -2.23 7.81
C LEU A 59 -12.88 -2.44 6.87
N ALA A 60 -13.17 -3.68 6.51
CA ALA A 60 -14.37 -4.04 5.74
C ALA A 60 -15.65 -3.56 6.43
N GLY A 61 -15.79 -3.85 7.74
CA GLY A 61 -16.93 -3.38 8.56
C GLY A 61 -16.98 -1.86 8.75
N ALA A 62 -15.86 -1.17 8.57
CA ALA A 62 -15.79 0.29 8.62
C ALA A 62 -16.08 0.97 7.26
N GLY A 63 -16.22 0.20 6.17
CA GLY A 63 -16.60 0.68 4.85
C GLY A 63 -15.43 0.85 3.86
N ALA A 64 -14.32 0.13 4.06
CA ALA A 64 -13.27 0.08 3.05
C ALA A 64 -13.75 -0.62 1.77
N ASP A 65 -13.44 -0.06 0.62
CA ASP A 65 -13.77 -0.65 -0.69
C ASP A 65 -12.66 -1.60 -1.19
N ALA A 66 -11.44 -1.45 -0.68
CA ALA A 66 -10.33 -2.37 -0.88
C ALA A 66 -9.34 -2.31 0.30
N VAL A 67 -8.56 -3.37 0.49
CA VAL A 67 -7.50 -3.40 1.51
C VAL A 67 -6.13 -3.65 0.89
N LYS A 68 -5.10 -3.01 1.44
CA LYS A 68 -3.72 -3.16 1.00
C LYS A 68 -2.88 -3.86 2.06
N VAL A 69 -2.22 -4.95 1.67
CA VAL A 69 -1.57 -5.93 2.54
C VAL A 69 -0.07 -5.90 2.39
N GLY A 70 0.63 -5.72 3.51
CA GLY A 70 2.08 -5.78 3.57
C GLY A 70 2.66 -4.94 4.70
N ILE A 71 3.22 -5.58 5.70
CA ILE A 71 3.93 -4.95 6.81
C ILE A 71 5.41 -5.32 6.71
N GLY A 72 6.20 -4.37 6.22
CA GLY A 72 7.65 -4.50 6.11
C GLY A 72 8.22 -5.33 4.95
N PRO A 73 7.48 -5.77 3.91
CA PRO A 73 8.04 -6.60 2.84
C PRO A 73 8.80 -5.80 1.76
N GLY A 74 8.63 -4.49 1.71
CA GLY A 74 9.23 -3.63 0.69
C GLY A 74 10.76 -3.70 0.71
N SER A 75 11.40 -3.64 -0.47
CA SER A 75 12.86 -3.76 -0.61
C SER A 75 13.65 -2.65 0.10
N ILE A 76 13.04 -1.48 0.25
CA ILE A 76 13.60 -0.30 0.93
C ILE A 76 13.10 -0.18 2.38
N CYS A 77 12.19 -1.05 2.83
CA CYS A 77 11.60 -1.00 4.16
C CYS A 77 12.56 -1.57 5.21
N THR A 78 12.79 -0.80 6.27
CA THR A 78 13.66 -1.20 7.40
C THR A 78 12.87 -1.65 8.63
N THR A 79 11.55 -1.63 8.60
CA THR A 79 10.68 -1.96 9.74
C THR A 79 11.00 -3.32 10.34
N ARG A 80 11.20 -4.35 9.52
CA ARG A 80 11.55 -5.70 9.99
C ARG A 80 12.90 -5.77 10.68
N ILE A 81 13.85 -4.95 10.24
CA ILE A 81 15.24 -4.94 10.74
C ILE A 81 15.32 -4.08 12.00
N ILE A 82 14.76 -2.88 11.97
CA ILE A 82 14.91 -1.88 13.04
C ILE A 82 13.90 -2.11 14.17
N ALA A 83 12.63 -2.35 13.81
CA ALA A 83 11.56 -2.53 14.80
C ALA A 83 11.24 -4.00 15.10
N GLY A 84 11.76 -4.94 14.31
CA GLY A 84 11.46 -6.37 14.44
C GLY A 84 9.99 -6.71 14.14
N VAL A 85 9.29 -5.82 13.42
CA VAL A 85 7.86 -5.96 13.13
C VAL A 85 7.66 -6.35 11.68
N GLY A 86 6.83 -7.35 11.43
CA GLY A 86 6.46 -7.80 10.10
C GLY A 86 5.76 -9.15 10.12
N VAL A 87 5.11 -9.46 9.01
CA VAL A 87 4.47 -10.76 8.77
C VAL A 87 5.00 -11.28 7.43
N PRO A 88 5.28 -12.60 7.29
CA PRO A 88 5.60 -13.17 5.99
C PRO A 88 4.51 -12.83 4.97
N GLN A 89 4.89 -12.24 3.83
CA GLN A 89 3.94 -11.60 2.91
C GLN A 89 2.89 -12.59 2.38
N LEU A 90 3.30 -13.80 2.03
CA LEU A 90 2.38 -14.80 1.49
C LEU A 90 1.33 -15.21 2.53
N ASN A 91 1.73 -15.35 3.80
CA ASN A 91 0.81 -15.63 4.89
C ASN A 91 -0.17 -14.48 5.11
N ALA A 92 0.32 -13.23 5.11
CA ALA A 92 -0.53 -12.06 5.26
C ALA A 92 -1.60 -11.97 4.15
N ILE A 93 -1.20 -12.20 2.89
CA ILE A 93 -2.14 -12.22 1.75
C ILE A 93 -3.19 -13.33 1.94
N TRP A 94 -2.74 -14.54 2.28
CA TRP A 94 -3.61 -15.69 2.49
C TRP A 94 -4.64 -15.43 3.60
N ASP A 95 -4.19 -14.99 4.77
CA ASP A 95 -5.05 -14.76 5.92
C ASP A 95 -6.09 -13.66 5.65
N VAL A 96 -5.66 -12.57 4.99
CA VAL A 96 -6.54 -11.44 4.65
C VAL A 96 -7.55 -11.84 3.57
N SER A 97 -7.11 -12.51 2.50
CA SER A 97 -8.00 -12.91 1.41
C SER A 97 -9.07 -13.88 1.87
N HIS A 98 -8.72 -14.88 2.69
CA HIS A 98 -9.69 -15.80 3.28
C HIS A 98 -10.66 -15.11 4.25
N ALA A 99 -10.17 -14.10 4.99
CA ALA A 99 -11.03 -13.34 5.89
C ALA A 99 -12.08 -12.51 5.16
N LEU A 100 -11.82 -12.14 3.90
CA LEU A 100 -12.68 -11.31 3.05
C LEU A 100 -13.41 -12.13 1.97
N GLU A 101 -13.28 -13.47 1.99
CA GLU A 101 -13.95 -14.32 1.03
C GLU A 101 -15.47 -14.08 1.01
N GLY A 102 -16.02 -13.87 -0.18
CA GLY A 102 -17.44 -13.57 -0.37
C GLY A 102 -17.86 -12.13 -0.03
N SER A 103 -16.95 -11.27 0.47
CA SER A 103 -17.27 -9.87 0.79
C SER A 103 -17.31 -8.96 -0.45
N GLY A 104 -16.66 -9.34 -1.54
CA GLY A 104 -16.46 -8.52 -2.72
C GLY A 104 -15.41 -7.41 -2.55
N ILE A 105 -14.68 -7.38 -1.43
CA ILE A 105 -13.61 -6.39 -1.15
C ILE A 105 -12.27 -6.94 -1.67
N PRO A 106 -11.67 -6.31 -2.68
CA PRO A 106 -10.41 -6.76 -3.26
C PRO A 106 -9.21 -6.54 -2.33
N VAL A 107 -8.22 -7.42 -2.51
CA VAL A 107 -6.96 -7.44 -1.76
C VAL A 107 -5.81 -7.03 -2.67
N ILE A 108 -5.07 -5.99 -2.30
CA ILE A 108 -3.87 -5.53 -2.98
C ILE A 108 -2.65 -6.03 -2.21
N ALA A 109 -1.83 -6.88 -2.83
CA ALA A 109 -0.58 -7.35 -2.24
C ALA A 109 0.54 -6.33 -2.47
N ASP A 110 0.99 -5.66 -1.41
CA ASP A 110 1.96 -4.57 -1.48
C ASP A 110 3.32 -4.97 -0.91
N GLY A 111 4.33 -4.97 -1.77
CA GLY A 111 5.71 -5.23 -1.42
C GLY A 111 6.13 -6.71 -1.44
N GLY A 112 7.45 -6.92 -1.38
CA GLY A 112 8.02 -8.27 -1.43
C GLY A 112 8.12 -8.90 -2.81
N ILE A 113 7.69 -8.21 -3.85
CA ILE A 113 7.73 -8.65 -5.24
C ILE A 113 9.09 -8.30 -5.85
N ARG A 114 9.91 -9.30 -6.11
CA ARG A 114 11.26 -9.16 -6.69
C ARG A 114 11.35 -9.75 -8.09
N TYR A 115 10.58 -10.79 -8.35
CA TYR A 115 10.56 -11.55 -9.60
C TYR A 115 9.14 -11.74 -10.09
N SER A 116 8.97 -12.01 -11.38
CA SER A 116 7.66 -12.29 -11.97
C SER A 116 6.94 -13.47 -11.29
N GLY A 117 7.68 -14.48 -10.83
CA GLY A 117 7.11 -15.59 -10.08
C GLY A 117 6.48 -15.19 -8.74
N ASP A 118 6.95 -14.09 -8.12
CA ASP A 118 6.35 -13.60 -6.88
C ASP A 118 4.96 -12.98 -7.13
N ILE A 119 4.76 -12.38 -8.30
CA ILE A 119 3.44 -11.89 -8.75
C ILE A 119 2.44 -13.04 -8.78
N VAL A 120 2.81 -14.13 -9.46
CA VAL A 120 1.93 -15.31 -9.59
C VAL A 120 1.62 -15.92 -8.22
N LYS A 121 2.61 -15.99 -7.32
CA LYS A 121 2.40 -16.50 -5.96
C LYS A 121 1.44 -15.62 -5.16
N ALA A 122 1.57 -14.30 -5.26
CA ALA A 122 0.70 -13.36 -4.56
C ALA A 122 -0.77 -13.50 -5.04
N LEU A 123 -0.98 -13.58 -6.36
CA LEU A 123 -2.31 -13.80 -6.94
C LEU A 123 -2.87 -15.18 -6.57
N ALA A 124 -2.05 -16.24 -6.62
CA ALA A 124 -2.46 -17.58 -6.21
C ALA A 124 -2.79 -17.68 -4.71
N ALA A 125 -2.22 -16.83 -3.88
CA ALA A 125 -2.54 -16.74 -2.46
C ALA A 125 -3.82 -15.93 -2.17
N GLY A 126 -4.46 -15.38 -3.20
CA GLY A 126 -5.75 -14.71 -3.09
C GLY A 126 -5.70 -13.18 -3.22
N ALA A 127 -4.59 -12.60 -3.62
CA ALA A 127 -4.57 -11.18 -3.98
C ALA A 127 -5.27 -10.97 -5.34
N ASP A 128 -6.05 -9.90 -5.47
CA ASP A 128 -6.68 -9.49 -6.72
C ASP A 128 -5.74 -8.66 -7.58
N SER A 129 -4.83 -7.93 -6.94
CA SER A 129 -3.81 -7.12 -7.61
C SER A 129 -2.55 -7.01 -6.76
N ILE A 130 -1.49 -6.48 -7.37
CA ILE A 130 -0.20 -6.29 -6.69
C ILE A 130 0.24 -4.84 -6.77
N MET A 131 0.98 -4.38 -5.75
CA MET A 131 1.71 -3.13 -5.78
C MET A 131 3.20 -3.41 -5.70
N THR A 132 3.97 -2.82 -6.62
CA THR A 132 5.42 -2.96 -6.66
C THR A 132 6.12 -1.62 -6.72
N GLY A 133 7.26 -1.49 -6.03
CA GLY A 133 8.13 -0.32 -6.14
C GLY A 133 9.38 -0.65 -6.96
N SER A 134 10.21 -1.57 -6.45
CA SER A 134 11.54 -1.83 -7.02
C SER A 134 11.53 -2.36 -8.46
N LEU A 135 10.52 -3.13 -8.86
CA LEU A 135 10.41 -3.63 -10.25
C LEU A 135 10.24 -2.49 -11.26
N PHE A 136 9.57 -1.41 -10.86
CA PHE A 136 9.33 -0.26 -11.74
C PHE A 136 10.24 0.93 -11.45
N ALA A 137 11.13 0.85 -10.46
CA ALA A 137 12.02 1.95 -10.12
C ALA A 137 13.02 2.30 -11.23
N GLY A 138 13.38 1.33 -12.08
CA GLY A 138 14.35 1.50 -13.17
C GLY A 138 13.76 1.73 -14.56
N VAL A 139 12.43 1.76 -14.73
CA VAL A 139 11.80 1.97 -16.03
C VAL A 139 11.93 3.43 -16.49
N GLU A 140 11.72 3.69 -17.76
CA GLU A 140 11.90 5.04 -18.34
C GLU A 140 10.96 6.08 -17.73
N GLU A 141 9.72 5.68 -17.44
CA GLU A 141 8.67 6.52 -16.87
C GLU A 141 8.90 6.89 -15.40
N SER A 142 9.76 6.13 -14.69
CA SER A 142 10.08 6.44 -13.30
C SER A 142 10.92 7.71 -13.18
N PRO A 143 10.63 8.58 -12.20
CA PRO A 143 11.43 9.79 -11.98
C PRO A 143 12.86 9.46 -11.56
N GLY A 144 13.74 10.43 -11.70
CA GLY A 144 15.14 10.35 -11.30
C GLY A 144 16.10 10.29 -12.49
N GLU A 145 17.33 10.72 -12.23
CA GLU A 145 18.38 10.69 -13.23
C GLU A 145 18.91 9.29 -13.45
N THR A 146 19.22 8.95 -14.71
CA THR A 146 19.89 7.71 -15.04
C THR A 146 21.39 7.83 -14.78
N ILE A 147 21.90 7.01 -13.89
CA ILE A 147 23.32 6.93 -13.56
C ILE A 147 23.92 5.73 -14.29
N ILE A 148 25.07 5.92 -14.97
CA ILE A 148 25.83 4.83 -15.60
C ILE A 148 26.94 4.42 -14.62
N TYR A 149 26.91 3.17 -14.18
CA TYR A 149 27.93 2.60 -13.32
C TYR A 149 28.34 1.21 -13.84
N ASN A 150 29.62 0.99 -14.06
CA ASN A 150 30.15 -0.26 -14.64
C ASN A 150 29.43 -0.71 -15.92
N GLY A 151 29.09 0.22 -16.82
CA GLY A 151 28.41 -0.06 -18.09
C GLY A 151 26.93 -0.42 -17.97
N ARG A 152 26.32 -0.29 -16.81
CA ARG A 152 24.90 -0.51 -16.54
C ARG A 152 24.19 0.79 -16.15
N LYS A 153 22.92 0.89 -16.54
CA LYS A 153 22.05 2.00 -16.16
C LYS A 153 21.39 1.72 -14.82
N PHE A 154 21.38 2.70 -13.94
CA PHE A 154 20.73 2.66 -12.64
C PHE A 154 19.89 3.93 -12.44
N LYS A 155 18.84 3.85 -11.61
CA LYS A 155 18.14 5.00 -11.04
C LYS A 155 18.20 4.93 -9.53
N SER A 156 18.27 6.07 -8.86
CA SER A 156 18.15 6.15 -7.41
C SER A 156 16.73 5.79 -7.00
N TYR A 157 16.59 4.90 -6.02
CA TYR A 157 15.31 4.46 -5.48
C TYR A 157 15.32 4.57 -3.96
N ARG A 158 14.31 5.26 -3.40
CA ARG A 158 14.20 5.50 -1.96
C ARG A 158 12.77 5.32 -1.48
N GLY A 159 12.59 5.03 -0.18
CA GLY A 159 11.27 4.97 0.45
C GLY A 159 10.69 6.33 0.75
N MET A 160 9.36 6.42 0.77
CA MET A 160 8.63 7.64 1.15
C MET A 160 8.94 8.09 2.59
N GLY A 161 9.23 7.15 3.49
CA GLY A 161 9.63 7.41 4.88
C GLY A 161 11.14 7.63 5.09
N SER A 162 11.96 7.71 4.03
CA SER A 162 13.37 8.03 4.16
C SER A 162 13.58 9.50 4.54
N ILE A 163 14.69 9.78 5.22
CA ILE A 163 15.06 11.17 5.62
C ILE A 163 15.10 12.06 4.37
N ASP A 164 15.71 11.60 3.28
CA ASP A 164 15.81 12.35 2.03
C ASP A 164 14.44 12.67 1.43
N ALA A 165 13.50 11.72 1.47
CA ALA A 165 12.14 11.94 0.97
C ALA A 165 11.39 12.96 1.84
N MET A 166 11.52 12.86 3.16
CA MET A 166 10.90 13.80 4.11
C MET A 166 11.46 15.23 3.98
N GLN A 167 12.75 15.36 3.69
CA GLN A 167 13.37 16.70 3.49
C GLN A 167 12.96 17.37 2.18
N GLN A 168 12.63 16.58 1.13
CA GLN A 168 12.35 17.11 -0.21
C GLN A 168 10.86 17.25 -0.54
N GLY A 169 9.96 16.57 0.14
CA GLY A 169 8.61 16.46 -0.36
C GLY A 169 7.47 16.47 0.63
N SER A 170 7.73 16.41 1.90
CA SER A 170 6.71 16.44 2.93
C SER A 170 6.65 17.83 3.58
N LYS A 171 6.15 18.80 2.83
CA LYS A 171 5.67 20.06 3.43
C LYS A 171 4.16 20.05 3.48
#